data_5fff04926ad89011a6b064f4d59a80e6
#
_entry.id   5fff04926ad89011a6b064f4d59a80e6
#
_cell.length_a   1.000
_cell.length_b   1.000
_cell.length_c   1.000
_cell.angle_alpha   90.00
_cell.angle_beta   90.00
_cell.angle_gamma   90.00
#
_symmetry.space_group_name_H-M   'P 1'
#
loop_
_entity.id
_entity.type
_entity.pdbx_description
1 polymer ?
#
loop_
_entity_poly.entity_id
_entity_poly.type
_entity_poly.pdbx_seq_one_letter_code
_entity_poly.pdbx_strand_id
1 'polypeptide(L)'
;MADFNFGDLKKQYEMFREPKVVVTIDGNDLKDDGGLTVSSVEVEVTGGYEASIATVTLTGCYDKDTRSFDIKKTKQYLYMGSSIIIYLGYGSAVREVFRGFIARVHFMIPNLSDEDVPSIELTCMDVKGLLMANRHSKRLKSQYYSDAVKEVLEANSFIMQKDSKGGNFTELIINNTPDKPQGAPGGGGGGQQKTTDKRVEMVEESDYDFIVKAAKKYNFEFFIVGSNLYFIEAKKNTTPLIELNPMMGLIDLDIGYDMTGLVKSVVVRNIDMEQGKYIGNKLQSKSKISMGNKAKPLVENQSLVYIDPTTDSKEEAGYRAAYLMNSVDYRLGSVTGVFVGMPEIIPGRFVTLKDFGQPLNNDFYITTVRHSMTRLSYSTRFEGVANQIGK
;
A
#
# COMPACT_ATOMS: atom_id res chain seq x y z
N MET A 1 -12.39 -17.40 -9.26
CA MET A 1 -12.73 -17.76 -7.87
C MET A 1 -11.96 -16.79 -6.98
N ALA A 2 -12.55 -16.24 -5.90
CA ALA A 2 -11.84 -15.38 -4.98
C ALA A 2 -10.77 -16.16 -4.21
N ASP A 3 -9.73 -15.46 -3.69
CA ASP A 3 -8.65 -16.09 -2.93
C ASP A 3 -9.13 -16.59 -1.56
N PHE A 4 -10.06 -15.86 -0.93
CA PHE A 4 -10.63 -16.18 0.36
C PHE A 4 -12.15 -16.34 0.28
N ASN A 5 -12.68 -17.25 1.12
CA ASN A 5 -14.11 -17.43 1.34
C ASN A 5 -14.49 -16.98 2.75
N PHE A 6 -15.51 -16.12 2.87
CA PHE A 6 -15.94 -15.59 4.17
C PHE A 6 -16.38 -16.70 5.16
N GLY A 7 -17.02 -17.77 4.66
CA GLY A 7 -17.44 -18.89 5.51
C GLY A 7 -16.27 -19.66 6.13
N ASP A 8 -15.15 -19.75 5.40
CA ASP A 8 -13.93 -20.38 5.91
C ASP A 8 -13.19 -19.47 6.90
N LEU A 9 -13.13 -18.16 6.62
CA LEU A 9 -12.61 -17.17 7.59
C LEU A 9 -13.44 -17.15 8.88
N LYS A 10 -14.77 -17.25 8.78
CA LYS A 10 -15.65 -17.33 9.93
C LYS A 10 -15.38 -18.56 10.82
N LYS A 11 -15.01 -19.69 10.22
CA LYS A 11 -14.60 -20.89 10.96
C LYS A 11 -13.21 -20.72 11.56
N GLN A 12 -12.24 -20.22 10.78
CA GLN A 12 -10.86 -19.99 11.20
C GLN A 12 -10.79 -19.03 12.40
N TYR A 13 -11.63 -17.98 12.41
CA TYR A 13 -11.67 -16.94 13.43
C TYR A 13 -12.77 -17.14 14.47
N GLU A 14 -13.18 -18.38 14.71
CA GLU A 14 -14.12 -18.75 15.78
C GLU A 14 -15.36 -17.85 15.81
N MET A 15 -16.01 -17.64 14.65
CA MET A 15 -17.17 -16.77 14.47
C MET A 15 -16.88 -15.28 14.75
N PHE A 16 -15.61 -14.85 14.62
CA PHE A 16 -15.13 -13.49 14.92
C PHE A 16 -15.37 -13.06 16.39
N ARG A 17 -15.21 -14.02 17.29
CA ARG A 17 -15.26 -13.78 18.73
C ARG A 17 -13.84 -13.59 19.25
N GLU A 18 -13.68 -12.94 20.40
CA GLU A 18 -12.42 -12.77 21.11
C GLU A 18 -11.29 -12.14 20.23
N PRO A 19 -11.42 -10.85 19.88
CA PRO A 19 -10.37 -10.14 19.15
C PRO A 19 -9.01 -10.28 19.82
N LYS A 20 -7.98 -10.59 19.04
CA LYS A 20 -6.62 -10.81 19.53
C LYS A 20 -5.60 -9.98 18.77
N VAL A 21 -4.76 -9.27 19.51
CA VAL A 21 -3.59 -8.57 19.01
C VAL A 21 -2.31 -9.20 19.56
N VAL A 22 -1.31 -9.30 18.70
CA VAL A 22 0.07 -9.61 19.08
C VAL A 22 0.97 -8.54 18.48
N VAL A 23 1.78 -7.91 19.32
CA VAL A 23 2.74 -6.88 18.88
C VAL A 23 4.12 -7.33 19.29
N THR A 24 5.03 -7.45 18.34
CA THR A 24 6.44 -7.80 18.60
C THR A 24 7.33 -6.61 18.27
N ILE A 25 8.28 -6.30 19.15
CA ILE A 25 9.29 -5.26 18.95
C ILE A 25 10.67 -5.90 19.05
N ASP A 26 11.47 -5.75 18.01
CA ASP A 26 12.79 -6.41 17.86
C ASP A 26 12.71 -7.93 18.13
N GLY A 27 11.58 -8.54 17.72
CA GLY A 27 11.32 -9.97 17.86
C GLY A 27 10.74 -10.41 19.21
N ASN A 28 10.59 -9.53 20.20
CA ASN A 28 10.03 -9.83 21.51
C ASN A 28 8.54 -9.47 21.56
N ASP A 29 7.71 -10.37 22.09
CA ASP A 29 6.27 -10.10 22.28
C ASP A 29 6.08 -9.14 23.46
N LEU A 30 5.36 -8.03 23.22
CA LEU A 30 5.10 -7.02 24.24
C LEU A 30 4.30 -7.57 25.43
N LYS A 31 3.36 -8.48 25.18
CA LYS A 31 2.50 -9.02 26.24
C LYS A 31 3.22 -10.06 27.09
N ASP A 32 3.91 -10.98 26.44
CA ASP A 32 4.52 -12.14 27.11
C ASP A 32 5.86 -11.76 27.75
N ASP A 33 6.68 -10.97 27.06
CA ASP A 33 8.02 -10.62 27.49
C ASP A 33 8.09 -9.33 28.32
N GLY A 34 7.22 -8.35 28.03
CA GLY A 34 7.26 -7.01 28.65
C GLY A 34 6.24 -6.77 29.75
N GLY A 35 5.18 -7.58 29.84
CA GLY A 35 4.07 -7.37 30.76
C GLY A 35 3.34 -6.03 30.54
N LEU A 36 3.40 -5.47 29.33
CA LEU A 36 2.68 -4.29 28.88
C LEU A 36 1.34 -4.69 28.30
N THR A 37 0.32 -3.85 28.50
CA THR A 37 -1.01 -4.09 27.95
C THR A 37 -1.26 -3.22 26.73
N VAL A 38 -1.46 -3.84 25.58
CA VAL A 38 -1.94 -3.17 24.38
C VAL A 38 -3.43 -2.88 24.56
N SER A 39 -3.81 -1.61 24.63
CA SER A 39 -5.22 -1.18 24.81
C SER A 39 -5.94 -0.98 23.49
N SER A 40 -5.27 -0.44 22.49
CA SER A 40 -5.76 -0.29 21.13
C SER A 40 -4.66 -0.34 20.11
N VAL A 41 -5.04 -0.75 18.90
CA VAL A 41 -4.18 -0.73 17.71
C VAL A 41 -5.00 -0.20 16.56
N GLU A 42 -4.43 0.75 15.84
CA GLU A 42 -4.93 1.23 14.57
C GLU A 42 -3.84 1.08 13.52
N VAL A 43 -4.15 0.41 12.42
CA VAL A 43 -3.21 0.17 11.31
C VAL A 43 -3.84 0.66 10.03
N GLU A 44 -3.19 1.57 9.34
CA GLU A 44 -3.58 2.01 8.01
C GLU A 44 -2.53 1.56 7.00
N VAL A 45 -2.94 0.65 6.10
CA VAL A 45 -2.10 0.12 5.02
C VAL A 45 -2.60 0.70 3.70
N THR A 46 -1.70 1.33 2.95
CA THR A 46 -2.02 1.95 1.67
C THR A 46 -1.39 1.20 0.50
N GLY A 47 -2.18 0.95 -0.55
CA GLY A 47 -1.71 0.47 -1.86
C GLY A 47 -1.16 1.58 -2.74
N GLY A 48 -1.24 2.84 -2.28
CA GLY A 48 -0.68 4.01 -2.94
C GLY A 48 0.79 4.26 -2.61
N TYR A 49 1.20 5.47 -2.96
CA TYR A 49 2.59 5.89 -2.73
C TYR A 49 2.85 6.38 -1.29
N GLU A 50 1.82 6.66 -0.48
CA GLU A 50 1.96 7.09 0.91
C GLU A 50 2.53 5.97 1.77
N ALA A 51 3.22 6.31 2.84
CA ALA A 51 3.69 5.34 3.83
C ALA A 51 2.50 4.82 4.65
N SER A 52 2.50 3.51 4.93
CA SER A 52 1.55 2.92 5.85
C SER A 52 1.93 3.28 7.28
N ILE A 53 0.93 3.50 8.12
CA ILE A 53 1.11 3.96 9.51
C ILE A 53 0.38 3.01 10.45
N ALA A 54 0.98 2.74 11.60
CA ALA A 54 0.31 2.07 12.69
C ALA A 54 0.46 2.87 13.98
N THR A 55 -0.61 2.89 14.78
CA THR A 55 -0.61 3.47 16.12
C THR A 55 -0.93 2.38 17.13
N VAL A 56 -0.06 2.21 18.12
CA VAL A 56 -0.24 1.24 19.21
C VAL A 56 -0.30 1.98 20.53
N THR A 57 -1.40 1.84 21.26
CA THR A 57 -1.57 2.45 22.58
C THR A 57 -1.32 1.41 23.68
N LEU A 58 -0.37 1.72 24.55
CA LEU A 58 0.04 0.88 25.68
C LEU A 58 -0.46 1.48 26.99
N THR A 59 -1.01 0.62 27.85
CA THR A 59 -1.45 0.99 29.20
C THR A 59 -0.83 0.06 30.23
N GLY A 60 -1.05 0.35 31.55
CA GLY A 60 -0.53 -0.47 32.64
C GLY A 60 0.93 -0.24 32.97
N CYS A 61 1.57 0.78 32.38
CA CYS A 61 2.96 1.14 32.59
C CYS A 61 3.13 2.41 33.47
N TYR A 62 2.06 2.91 34.05
CA TYR A 62 2.09 4.09 34.94
C TYR A 62 1.76 3.68 36.37
N ASP A 63 2.64 4.05 37.28
CA ASP A 63 2.45 3.87 38.71
C ASP A 63 1.76 5.11 39.31
N LYS A 64 0.57 4.92 39.88
CA LYS A 64 -0.24 6.00 40.46
C LYS A 64 0.35 6.51 41.78
N ASP A 65 1.05 5.66 42.54
CA ASP A 65 1.62 6.01 43.86
C ASP A 65 2.85 6.89 43.67
N THR A 66 3.75 6.50 42.76
CA THR A 66 4.95 7.29 42.42
C THR A 66 4.70 8.36 41.39
N ARG A 67 3.51 8.39 40.79
CA ARG A 67 3.13 9.29 39.67
C ARG A 67 4.12 9.28 38.52
N SER A 68 4.63 8.11 38.16
CA SER A 68 5.66 7.97 37.14
C SER A 68 5.40 6.75 36.23
N PHE A 69 5.94 6.81 35.01
CA PHE A 69 6.02 5.64 34.16
C PHE A 69 7.10 4.67 34.63
N ASP A 70 6.83 3.38 34.60
CA ASP A 70 7.84 2.33 34.87
C ASP A 70 8.80 2.24 33.66
N ILE A 71 9.77 3.13 33.62
CA ILE A 71 10.77 3.20 32.55
C ILE A 71 11.64 1.94 32.52
N LYS A 72 11.84 1.23 33.63
CA LYS A 72 12.64 0.00 33.65
C LYS A 72 11.93 -1.10 32.86
N LYS A 73 10.61 -1.19 33.00
CA LYS A 73 9.77 -2.17 32.33
C LYS A 73 9.58 -1.84 30.83
N THR A 74 9.53 -0.55 30.49
CA THR A 74 9.21 -0.09 29.14
C THR A 74 10.45 0.17 28.26
N LYS A 75 11.59 0.50 28.88
CA LYS A 75 12.78 1.01 28.18
C LYS A 75 13.23 0.13 27.01
N GLN A 76 13.23 -1.19 27.17
CA GLN A 76 13.71 -2.11 26.13
C GLN A 76 12.80 -2.16 24.88
N TYR A 77 11.55 -1.69 24.99
CA TYR A 77 10.55 -1.74 23.90
C TYR A 77 10.25 -0.38 23.26
N LEU A 78 10.79 0.72 23.81
CA LEU A 78 10.40 2.07 23.41
C LEU A 78 11.51 2.82 22.66
N TYR A 79 12.45 2.12 22.03
CA TYR A 79 13.47 2.78 21.22
C TYR A 79 12.91 3.16 19.84
N MET A 80 13.05 4.43 19.49
CA MET A 80 12.80 4.87 18.12
C MET A 80 13.76 4.17 17.16
N GLY A 81 13.24 3.71 16.03
CA GLY A 81 13.98 2.91 15.06
C GLY A 81 13.90 1.39 15.29
N SER A 82 13.39 0.92 16.44
CA SER A 82 13.13 -0.51 16.64
C SER A 82 12.15 -1.05 15.64
N SER A 83 12.38 -2.26 15.17
CA SER A 83 11.46 -2.98 14.29
C SER A 83 10.19 -3.37 15.03
N ILE A 84 9.04 -3.24 14.37
CA ILE A 84 7.74 -3.61 14.92
C ILE A 84 6.94 -4.45 13.94
N ILE A 85 6.29 -5.51 14.42
CA ILE A 85 5.35 -6.31 13.64
C ILE A 85 4.05 -6.44 14.44
N ILE A 86 2.92 -6.22 13.76
CA ILE A 86 1.59 -6.27 14.34
C ILE A 86 0.79 -7.38 13.68
N TYR A 87 0.25 -8.27 14.51
CA TYR A 87 -0.64 -9.35 14.11
C TYR A 87 -2.02 -9.10 14.71
N LEU A 88 -3.05 -9.20 13.88
CA LEU A 88 -4.46 -9.10 14.30
C LEU A 88 -5.22 -10.36 13.92
N GLY A 89 -6.26 -10.66 14.69
CA GLY A 89 -7.12 -11.82 14.43
C GLY A 89 -8.04 -12.12 15.60
N TYR A 90 -8.30 -13.41 15.85
CA TYR A 90 -9.21 -13.88 16.90
C TYR A 90 -8.73 -15.18 17.51
N GLY A 91 -8.97 -15.38 18.82
CA GLY A 91 -8.63 -16.59 19.53
C GLY A 91 -7.15 -16.97 19.35
N SER A 92 -6.88 -18.12 18.73
CA SER A 92 -5.53 -18.58 18.42
C SER A 92 -5.03 -18.17 17.05
N ALA A 93 -5.91 -17.71 16.14
CA ALA A 93 -5.58 -17.38 14.77
C ALA A 93 -5.33 -15.87 14.61
N VAL A 94 -4.06 -15.50 14.37
CA VAL A 94 -3.66 -14.12 14.07
C VAL A 94 -2.86 -14.08 12.78
N ARG A 95 -2.95 -12.96 12.06
CA ARG A 95 -2.22 -12.71 10.82
C ARG A 95 -1.50 -11.38 10.89
N GLU A 96 -0.31 -11.31 10.29
CA GLU A 96 0.45 -10.08 10.15
C GLU A 96 -0.32 -9.06 9.30
N VAL A 97 -0.52 -7.86 9.84
CA VAL A 97 -1.19 -6.74 9.15
C VAL A 97 -0.26 -5.56 8.93
N PHE A 98 0.82 -5.45 9.72
CA PHE A 98 1.76 -4.34 9.61
C PHE A 98 3.18 -4.77 9.99
N ARG A 99 4.14 -4.21 9.28
CA ARG A 99 5.57 -4.34 9.57
C ARG A 99 6.28 -3.03 9.26
N GLY A 100 7.10 -2.57 10.21
CA GLY A 100 7.78 -1.30 10.07
C GLY A 100 8.71 -1.00 11.25
N PHE A 101 8.83 0.26 11.60
CA PHE A 101 9.66 0.73 12.71
C PHE A 101 8.92 1.76 13.56
N ILE A 102 9.33 1.91 14.81
CA ILE A 102 8.81 2.92 15.73
C ILE A 102 9.41 4.27 15.34
N ALA A 103 8.55 5.16 14.81
CA ALA A 103 8.96 6.50 14.41
C ALA A 103 8.83 7.52 15.54
N ARG A 104 7.84 7.33 16.43
CA ARG A 104 7.54 8.24 17.53
C ARG A 104 7.06 7.50 18.75
N VAL A 105 7.49 7.95 19.93
CA VAL A 105 6.97 7.52 21.23
C VAL A 105 6.39 8.74 21.94
N HIS A 106 5.12 8.66 22.34
CA HIS A 106 4.41 9.75 22.98
C HIS A 106 3.84 9.30 24.33
N PHE A 107 4.20 9.97 25.41
CA PHE A 107 3.73 9.69 26.77
C PHE A 107 2.56 10.65 27.06
N MET A 108 1.44 10.10 27.49
CA MET A 108 0.22 10.85 27.80
C MET A 108 -0.12 10.66 29.28
N ILE A 109 -0.21 11.76 30.01
CA ILE A 109 -0.70 11.80 31.39
C ILE A 109 -1.92 12.73 31.36
N PRO A 110 -3.14 12.20 31.26
CA PRO A 110 -4.34 13.01 31.24
C PRO A 110 -4.59 13.61 32.64
N ASN A 111 -5.53 14.55 32.71
CA ASN A 111 -5.98 15.04 34.02
C ASN A 111 -6.56 13.88 34.81
N LEU A 112 -6.00 13.60 36.01
CA LEU A 112 -6.37 12.46 36.84
C LEU A 112 -7.83 12.48 37.35
N SER A 113 -8.58 13.54 37.09
CA SER A 113 -10.03 13.64 37.37
C SER A 113 -10.90 13.02 36.26
N ASP A 114 -10.32 12.74 35.09
CA ASP A 114 -11.02 12.17 33.95
C ASP A 114 -10.92 10.64 33.94
N GLU A 115 -11.79 9.97 33.20
CA GLU A 115 -11.78 8.50 33.01
C GLU A 115 -10.56 8.00 32.22
N ASP A 116 -9.79 8.91 31.65
CA ASP A 116 -8.62 8.61 30.85
C ASP A 116 -7.47 8.04 31.69
N VAL A 117 -6.81 7.04 31.16
CA VAL A 117 -5.70 6.34 31.83
C VAL A 117 -4.37 6.80 31.21
N PRO A 118 -3.33 7.08 32.04
CA PRO A 118 -2.01 7.34 31.50
C PRO A 118 -1.54 6.24 30.55
N SER A 119 -1.02 6.63 29.40
CA SER A 119 -0.72 5.71 28.30
C SER A 119 0.54 6.13 27.54
N ILE A 120 1.09 5.20 26.79
CA ILE A 120 2.18 5.43 25.84
C ILE A 120 1.64 5.10 24.45
N GLU A 121 1.74 6.05 23.54
CA GLU A 121 1.39 5.87 22.14
C GLU A 121 2.65 5.70 21.30
N LEU A 122 2.71 4.62 20.53
CA LEU A 122 3.74 4.35 19.54
C LEU A 122 3.17 4.68 18.15
N THR A 123 3.75 5.65 17.44
CA THR A 123 3.46 5.85 16.02
C THR A 123 4.54 5.13 15.21
N CYS A 124 4.12 4.22 14.35
CA CYS A 124 5.00 3.39 13.55
C CYS A 124 4.79 3.66 12.06
N MET A 125 5.85 3.55 11.28
CA MET A 125 5.82 3.74 9.83
C MET A 125 6.40 2.51 9.13
N ASP A 126 5.92 2.23 7.92
CA ASP A 126 6.57 1.26 7.05
C ASP A 126 7.91 1.80 6.51
N VAL A 127 8.67 0.98 5.80
CA VAL A 127 9.99 1.33 5.30
C VAL A 127 9.99 2.50 4.29
N LYS A 128 8.85 2.83 3.68
CA LYS A 128 8.76 4.01 2.79
C LYS A 128 9.16 5.29 3.52
N GLY A 129 8.84 5.41 4.83
CA GLY A 129 9.28 6.54 5.65
C GLY A 129 10.80 6.73 5.68
N LEU A 130 11.57 5.64 5.68
CA LEU A 130 13.04 5.70 5.62
C LEU A 130 13.54 6.08 4.22
N LEU A 131 12.88 5.58 3.18
CA LEU A 131 13.23 5.90 1.79
C LEU A 131 12.98 7.37 1.45
N MET A 132 12.05 8.03 2.14
CA MET A 132 11.76 9.47 2.00
C MET A 132 12.79 10.37 2.70
N ALA A 133 13.53 9.84 3.68
CA ALA A 133 14.40 10.64 4.56
C ALA A 133 15.74 11.02 3.94
N ASN A 134 16.13 10.45 2.80
CA ASN A 134 17.37 10.74 2.12
C ASN A 134 17.16 11.59 0.85
N ARG A 135 18.24 12.20 0.35
CA ARG A 135 18.27 12.88 -0.94
C ARG A 135 19.70 12.88 -1.47
N HIS A 136 19.89 12.36 -2.66
CA HIS A 136 21.21 12.26 -3.26
C HIS A 136 21.17 12.20 -4.80
N SER A 137 22.35 12.34 -5.38
CA SER A 137 22.58 12.12 -6.81
C SER A 137 23.58 10.99 -6.97
N LYS A 138 23.22 9.95 -7.71
CA LYS A 138 24.12 8.84 -8.00
C LYS A 138 23.81 8.17 -9.32
N ARG A 139 24.83 7.71 -10.01
CA ARG A 139 24.71 6.84 -11.17
C ARG A 139 24.60 5.39 -10.70
N LEU A 140 23.48 4.74 -11.00
CA LEU A 140 23.24 3.35 -10.64
C LEU A 140 24.04 2.41 -11.56
N LYS A 141 24.30 1.20 -11.09
CA LYS A 141 24.97 0.16 -11.92
C LYS A 141 24.01 -0.41 -12.97
N SER A 142 22.74 -0.36 -12.67
CA SER A 142 21.66 -0.94 -13.45
C SER A 142 21.35 -0.13 -14.71
N GLN A 143 21.00 -0.84 -15.79
CA GLN A 143 20.59 -0.26 -17.08
C GLN A 143 19.07 -0.14 -17.21
N TYR A 144 18.32 -0.95 -16.47
CA TYR A 144 16.87 -1.06 -16.53
C TYR A 144 16.25 -0.57 -15.22
N TYR A 145 15.08 0.05 -15.30
CA TYR A 145 14.43 0.65 -14.12
C TYR A 145 14.05 -0.37 -13.04
N SER A 146 13.58 -1.57 -13.40
CA SER A 146 13.30 -2.62 -12.39
C SER A 146 14.53 -3.05 -11.61
N ASP A 147 15.69 -3.18 -12.29
CA ASP A 147 16.95 -3.54 -11.65
C ASP A 147 17.48 -2.37 -10.81
N ALA A 148 17.29 -1.14 -11.29
CA ALA A 148 17.66 0.08 -10.56
C ALA A 148 16.83 0.25 -9.27
N VAL A 149 15.52 0.01 -9.33
CA VAL A 149 14.67 -0.01 -8.14
C VAL A 149 15.13 -1.06 -7.15
N LYS A 150 15.46 -2.27 -7.62
CA LYS A 150 16.01 -3.32 -6.77
C LYS A 150 17.33 -2.91 -6.14
N GLU A 151 18.27 -2.33 -6.91
CA GLU A 151 19.56 -1.85 -6.42
C GLU A 151 19.38 -0.80 -5.31
N VAL A 152 18.44 0.12 -5.46
CA VAL A 152 18.14 1.16 -4.47
C VAL A 152 17.56 0.54 -3.19
N LEU A 153 16.63 -0.40 -3.30
CA LEU A 153 16.02 -1.07 -2.15
C LEU A 153 17.02 -1.95 -1.41
N GLU A 154 17.86 -2.71 -2.11
CA GLU A 154 18.89 -3.57 -1.52
C GLU A 154 20.02 -2.78 -0.82
N ALA A 155 20.19 -1.51 -1.16
CA ALA A 155 21.15 -0.63 -0.47
C ALA A 155 20.66 -0.19 0.91
N ASN A 156 19.38 -0.35 1.24
CA ASN A 156 18.82 0.04 2.52
C ASN A 156 18.98 -1.10 3.56
N SER A 157 19.78 -0.84 4.60
CA SER A 157 20.09 -1.85 5.62
C SER A 157 18.87 -2.32 6.43
N PHE A 158 17.86 -1.46 6.62
CA PHE A 158 16.64 -1.83 7.33
C PHE A 158 15.78 -2.80 6.49
N ILE A 159 15.70 -2.58 5.16
CA ILE A 159 15.01 -3.51 4.25
C ILE A 159 15.69 -4.88 4.25
N MET A 160 17.03 -4.89 4.22
CA MET A 160 17.83 -6.10 4.08
C MET A 160 18.15 -6.80 5.40
N GLN A 161 17.69 -6.26 6.54
CA GLN A 161 17.88 -6.92 7.84
C GLN A 161 17.15 -8.26 7.92
N LYS A 162 17.58 -9.08 8.86
CA LYS A 162 16.92 -10.36 9.18
C LYS A 162 15.90 -10.15 10.31
N ASP A 163 14.81 -10.89 10.25
CA ASP A 163 13.88 -10.99 11.37
C ASP A 163 14.43 -11.89 12.49
N SER A 164 13.75 -11.96 13.62
CA SER A 164 14.15 -12.78 14.78
C SER A 164 14.18 -14.29 14.49
N LYS A 165 13.57 -14.75 13.39
CA LYS A 165 13.56 -16.16 12.96
C LYS A 165 14.60 -16.45 11.88
N GLY A 166 15.42 -15.44 11.50
CA GLY A 166 16.46 -15.53 10.47
C GLY A 166 15.96 -15.39 9.03
N GLY A 167 14.65 -15.13 8.82
CA GLY A 167 14.07 -14.77 7.52
C GLY A 167 14.42 -13.33 7.11
N ASN A 168 14.07 -12.94 5.90
CA ASN A 168 14.20 -11.55 5.51
C ASN A 168 13.14 -10.71 6.22
N PHE A 169 13.51 -9.55 6.76
CA PHE A 169 12.54 -8.63 7.34
C PHE A 169 11.59 -8.09 6.26
N THR A 170 12.10 -7.88 5.04
CA THR A 170 11.29 -7.48 3.88
C THR A 170 11.63 -8.35 2.67
N GLU A 171 10.60 -8.89 2.03
CA GLU A 171 10.72 -9.64 0.77
C GLU A 171 10.40 -8.71 -0.40
N LEU A 172 11.31 -8.65 -1.39
CA LEU A 172 11.15 -7.79 -2.56
C LEU A 172 10.43 -8.53 -3.69
N ILE A 173 9.24 -8.08 -4.06
CA ILE A 173 8.45 -8.59 -5.19
C ILE A 173 8.47 -7.55 -6.30
N ILE A 174 9.44 -7.69 -7.20
CA ILE A 174 9.72 -6.71 -8.26
C ILE A 174 9.46 -7.35 -9.63
N ASN A 175 8.50 -6.82 -10.37
CA ASN A 175 8.28 -7.19 -11.76
C ASN A 175 9.25 -6.44 -12.68
N ASN A 176 9.65 -7.09 -13.77
CA ASN A 176 10.48 -6.41 -14.79
C ASN A 176 9.69 -5.27 -15.42
N THR A 177 10.32 -4.10 -15.52
CA THR A 177 9.82 -2.96 -16.27
C THR A 177 9.92 -3.20 -17.77
N PRO A 178 9.07 -2.61 -18.62
CA PRO A 178 9.03 -2.85 -20.06
C PRO A 178 10.30 -2.46 -20.82
N ASP A 179 11.15 -1.61 -20.26
CA ASP A 179 12.47 -1.26 -20.82
C ASP A 179 13.48 -2.41 -20.74
N LYS A 180 13.19 -3.46 -19.94
CA LYS A 180 14.05 -4.65 -19.82
C LYS A 180 13.61 -5.72 -20.83
N PRO A 181 14.46 -6.08 -21.84
CA PRO A 181 14.13 -7.14 -22.78
C PRO A 181 13.89 -8.49 -22.10
N GLN A 182 12.96 -9.28 -22.65
CA GLN A 182 12.77 -10.66 -22.18
C GLN A 182 14.05 -11.47 -22.36
N GLY A 183 14.52 -12.10 -21.28
CA GLY A 183 15.75 -12.90 -21.29
C GLY A 183 17.04 -12.12 -21.09
N ALA A 184 16.98 -10.80 -20.84
CA ALA A 184 18.16 -10.05 -20.43
C ALA A 184 18.70 -10.60 -19.10
N PRO A 185 20.01 -10.90 -18.98
CA PRO A 185 20.60 -11.38 -17.73
C PRO A 185 20.43 -10.33 -16.64
N GLY A 186 20.07 -10.76 -15.44
CA GLY A 186 20.15 -9.94 -14.24
C GLY A 186 21.58 -9.44 -14.08
N GLY A 187 21.78 -8.13 -13.85
CA GLY A 187 23.06 -7.44 -13.90
C GLY A 187 24.21 -8.19 -13.26
N GLY A 188 25.12 -8.71 -14.07
CA GLY A 188 26.32 -9.41 -13.61
C GLY A 188 26.99 -10.35 -14.59
N GLY A 189 26.67 -10.36 -15.88
CA GLY A 189 27.27 -11.28 -16.85
C GLY A 189 27.87 -10.59 -18.08
N GLY A 190 29.19 -10.66 -18.25
CA GLY A 190 29.90 -10.12 -19.37
C GLY A 190 29.59 -10.81 -20.71
N GLY A 191 28.80 -10.15 -21.53
CA GLY A 191 28.64 -10.44 -22.94
C GLY A 191 28.89 -9.14 -23.70
N GLN A 192 29.86 -9.17 -24.66
CA GLN A 192 30.19 -8.05 -25.53
C GLN A 192 29.02 -7.74 -26.48
N GLN A 193 28.03 -6.99 -26.04
CA GLN A 193 27.17 -6.20 -26.91
C GLN A 193 27.66 -4.75 -26.83
N LYS A 194 27.73 -4.06 -27.97
CA LYS A 194 28.02 -2.61 -28.03
C LYS A 194 26.95 -1.88 -27.18
N THR A 195 27.22 -1.81 -25.90
CA THR A 195 26.39 -1.10 -24.95
C THR A 195 26.72 0.38 -25.06
N THR A 196 25.83 1.16 -25.62
CA THR A 196 25.74 2.54 -25.18
C THR A 196 25.72 2.47 -23.65
N ASP A 197 26.61 3.20 -22.99
CA ASP A 197 26.80 3.22 -21.53
C ASP A 197 25.59 3.92 -20.85
N LYS A 198 24.39 3.48 -21.21
CA LYS A 198 23.11 4.02 -20.75
C LYS A 198 22.79 3.37 -19.41
N ARG A 199 23.11 4.07 -18.33
CA ARG A 199 22.79 3.70 -16.96
C ARG A 199 21.69 4.58 -16.43
N VAL A 200 20.90 4.04 -15.50
CA VAL A 200 19.88 4.82 -14.80
C VAL A 200 20.57 5.74 -13.80
N GLU A 201 20.15 6.99 -13.74
CA GLU A 201 20.70 8.00 -12.83
C GLU A 201 19.60 8.55 -11.91
N MET A 202 19.96 8.74 -10.66
CA MET A 202 19.20 9.52 -9.68
C MET A 202 19.81 10.92 -9.64
N VAL A 203 18.97 11.96 -9.69
CA VAL A 203 19.43 13.37 -9.69
C VAL A 203 18.65 14.15 -8.66
N GLU A 204 19.29 14.51 -7.56
CA GLU A 204 18.73 15.30 -6.45
C GLU A 204 17.36 14.79 -5.96
N GLU A 205 17.21 13.49 -5.86
CA GLU A 205 15.95 12.83 -5.46
C GLU A 205 16.19 11.86 -4.30
N SER A 206 15.13 11.58 -3.53
CA SER A 206 15.13 10.53 -2.53
C SER A 206 15.02 9.16 -3.18
N ASP A 207 15.40 8.10 -2.45
CA ASP A 207 15.16 6.72 -2.89
C ASP A 207 13.66 6.49 -3.19
N TYR A 208 12.79 7.06 -2.36
CA TYR A 208 11.35 7.04 -2.56
C TYR A 208 10.92 7.75 -3.85
N ASP A 209 11.37 8.99 -4.08
CA ASP A 209 10.99 9.76 -5.28
C ASP A 209 11.42 9.04 -6.55
N PHE A 210 12.61 8.43 -6.56
CA PHE A 210 13.11 7.64 -7.66
C PHE A 210 12.19 6.45 -7.96
N ILE A 211 11.82 5.66 -6.94
CA ILE A 211 10.95 4.48 -7.11
C ILE A 211 9.56 4.90 -7.59
N VAL A 212 8.99 5.95 -7.02
CA VAL A 212 7.68 6.48 -7.43
C VAL A 212 7.72 7.03 -8.86
N LYS A 213 8.80 7.72 -9.24
CA LYS A 213 8.99 8.19 -10.63
C LYS A 213 9.03 7.01 -11.61
N ALA A 214 9.78 5.94 -11.29
CA ALA A 214 9.83 4.73 -12.09
C ALA A 214 8.45 4.05 -12.19
N ALA A 215 7.71 3.95 -11.08
CA ALA A 215 6.36 3.39 -11.06
C ALA A 215 5.40 4.18 -11.95
N LYS A 216 5.38 5.50 -11.83
CA LYS A 216 4.55 6.39 -12.65
C LYS A 216 4.91 6.36 -14.13
N LYS A 217 6.20 6.13 -14.47
CA LYS A 217 6.67 6.03 -15.86
C LYS A 217 6.11 4.79 -16.55
N TYR A 218 6.06 3.64 -15.86
CA TYR A 218 5.73 2.34 -16.46
C TYR A 218 4.35 1.79 -16.07
N ASN A 219 3.50 2.59 -15.41
CA ASN A 219 2.20 2.15 -14.89
C ASN A 219 2.33 1.00 -13.89
N PHE A 220 3.24 1.18 -12.94
CA PHE A 220 3.48 0.27 -11.81
C PHE A 220 2.90 0.84 -10.51
N GLU A 221 2.77 -0.01 -9.52
CA GLU A 221 2.42 0.32 -8.15
C GLU A 221 3.58 -0.01 -7.22
N PHE A 222 3.75 0.79 -6.17
CA PHE A 222 4.77 0.63 -5.16
C PHE A 222 4.13 0.72 -3.78
N PHE A 223 4.00 -0.42 -3.10
CA PHE A 223 3.37 -0.51 -1.78
C PHE A 223 3.90 -1.69 -0.96
N ILE A 224 3.58 -1.71 0.33
CA ILE A 224 4.03 -2.72 1.28
C ILE A 224 2.82 -3.33 1.98
N VAL A 225 2.79 -4.66 2.06
CA VAL A 225 1.79 -5.41 2.82
C VAL A 225 2.48 -6.50 3.60
N GLY A 226 2.44 -6.40 4.92
CA GLY A 226 3.20 -7.30 5.80
C GLY A 226 4.69 -7.26 5.46
N SER A 227 5.31 -8.42 5.29
CA SER A 227 6.72 -8.55 4.91
C SER A 227 7.01 -8.27 3.44
N ASN A 228 6.00 -8.11 2.57
CA ASN A 228 6.18 -8.01 1.13
C ASN A 228 6.18 -6.56 0.66
N LEU A 229 7.26 -6.16 -0.01
CA LEU A 229 7.37 -4.91 -0.74
C LEU A 229 7.14 -5.18 -2.23
N TYR A 230 6.11 -4.56 -2.77
CA TYR A 230 5.66 -4.75 -4.15
C TYR A 230 6.10 -3.58 -5.03
N PHE A 231 6.74 -3.89 -6.14
CA PHE A 231 6.92 -3.01 -7.30
C PHE A 231 6.43 -3.77 -8.53
N ILE A 232 5.14 -3.65 -8.83
CA ILE A 232 4.44 -4.50 -9.78
C ILE A 232 3.58 -3.69 -10.74
N GLU A 233 3.22 -4.30 -11.88
CA GLU A 233 2.29 -3.69 -12.84
C GLU A 233 0.93 -3.41 -12.20
N ALA A 234 0.45 -2.17 -12.35
CA ALA A 234 -0.77 -1.69 -11.70
C ALA A 234 -2.01 -2.48 -12.12
N LYS A 235 -2.79 -2.93 -11.13
CA LYS A 235 -4.11 -3.58 -11.32
C LYS A 235 -4.09 -4.82 -12.22
N LYS A 236 -2.94 -5.47 -12.37
CA LYS A 236 -2.78 -6.66 -13.23
C LYS A 236 -3.53 -7.88 -12.70
N ASN A 237 -3.52 -8.07 -11.38
CA ASN A 237 -4.26 -9.15 -10.74
C ASN A 237 -5.72 -8.78 -10.54
N THR A 238 -6.58 -9.23 -11.45
CA THR A 238 -8.03 -8.98 -11.42
C THR A 238 -8.82 -10.03 -10.64
N THR A 239 -8.17 -11.05 -10.08
CA THR A 239 -8.82 -12.04 -9.21
C THR A 239 -9.26 -11.34 -7.93
N PRO A 240 -10.54 -11.42 -7.53
CA PRO A 240 -10.99 -10.83 -6.28
C PRO A 240 -10.30 -11.49 -5.08
N LEU A 241 -9.92 -10.67 -4.10
CA LEU A 241 -9.40 -11.16 -2.83
C LEU A 241 -10.48 -11.94 -2.07
N ILE A 242 -11.67 -11.33 -2.00
CA ILE A 242 -12.86 -11.89 -1.36
C ILE A 242 -14.12 -11.37 -2.05
N GLU A 243 -15.21 -12.13 -1.98
CA GLU A 243 -16.55 -11.70 -2.34
C GLU A 243 -17.33 -11.39 -1.07
N LEU A 244 -17.91 -10.22 -0.97
CA LEU A 244 -18.66 -9.73 0.20
C LEU A 244 -20.11 -9.44 -0.16
N ASN A 245 -21.02 -9.73 0.78
CA ASN A 245 -22.43 -9.41 0.66
C ASN A 245 -22.97 -8.81 1.99
N PRO A 246 -24.20 -8.28 2.05
CA PRO A 246 -24.74 -7.65 3.26
C PRO A 246 -24.76 -8.53 4.53
N MET A 247 -24.75 -9.86 4.35
CA MET A 247 -24.82 -10.82 5.47
C MET A 247 -23.46 -11.23 6.01
N MET A 248 -22.36 -10.69 5.44
CA MET A 248 -20.99 -11.10 5.75
C MET A 248 -20.30 -10.10 6.71
N GLY A 249 -20.95 -9.78 7.85
CA GLY A 249 -20.36 -8.93 8.89
C GLY A 249 -20.23 -7.45 8.49
N LEU A 250 -21.11 -6.98 7.60
CA LEU A 250 -21.20 -5.58 7.19
C LEU A 250 -21.61 -4.71 8.39
N ILE A 251 -20.88 -3.61 8.60
CA ILE A 251 -21.16 -2.58 9.61
C ILE A 251 -21.61 -1.30 8.93
N ASP A 252 -20.91 -0.87 7.87
CA ASP A 252 -21.22 0.33 7.12
C ASP A 252 -20.76 0.21 5.67
N LEU A 253 -21.46 0.83 4.71
CA LEU A 253 -21.10 0.81 3.30
C LEU A 253 -21.57 2.11 2.62
N ASP A 254 -20.63 2.80 2.00
CA ASP A 254 -20.84 3.95 1.14
C ASP A 254 -20.29 3.67 -0.24
N ILE A 255 -21.09 3.84 -1.29
CA ILE A 255 -20.69 3.67 -2.69
C ILE A 255 -21.11 4.90 -3.48
N GLY A 256 -20.14 5.55 -4.11
CA GLY A 256 -20.36 6.70 -4.97
C GLY A 256 -19.94 6.45 -6.41
N TYR A 257 -20.66 7.07 -7.36
CA TYR A 257 -20.25 7.11 -8.76
C TYR A 257 -20.23 8.56 -9.23
N ASP A 258 -19.08 8.98 -9.79
CA ASP A 258 -18.87 10.33 -10.27
C ASP A 258 -18.23 10.33 -11.66
N MET A 259 -18.86 11.01 -12.61
CA MET A 259 -18.32 11.18 -13.95
C MET A 259 -17.46 12.44 -14.11
N THR A 260 -17.36 13.27 -13.08
CA THR A 260 -16.61 14.52 -13.14
C THR A 260 -15.11 14.24 -13.35
N GLY A 261 -14.55 14.86 -14.40
CA GLY A 261 -13.12 14.67 -14.71
C GLY A 261 -12.79 13.39 -15.47
N LEU A 262 -13.78 12.57 -15.83
CA LEU A 262 -13.57 11.47 -16.76
C LEU A 262 -13.36 12.02 -18.18
N VAL A 263 -12.47 11.36 -18.91
CA VAL A 263 -12.18 11.73 -20.30
C VAL A 263 -12.14 10.51 -21.19
N LYS A 264 -12.40 10.69 -22.48
CA LYS A 264 -12.31 9.61 -23.45
C LYS A 264 -10.87 9.17 -23.71
N SER A 265 -9.92 10.08 -23.62
CA SER A 265 -8.52 9.76 -23.93
C SER A 265 -7.52 10.62 -23.20
N VAL A 266 -6.36 10.05 -22.97
CA VAL A 266 -5.15 10.74 -22.52
C VAL A 266 -4.11 10.68 -23.63
N VAL A 267 -3.45 11.81 -23.88
CA VAL A 267 -2.36 11.94 -24.85
C VAL A 267 -1.12 12.40 -24.12
N VAL A 268 -0.06 11.63 -24.18
CA VAL A 268 1.27 12.04 -23.70
C VAL A 268 2.10 12.50 -24.89
N ARG A 269 2.78 13.64 -24.75
CA ARG A 269 3.57 14.27 -25.82
C ARG A 269 4.94 14.68 -25.30
N ASN A 270 5.94 14.54 -26.18
CA ASN A 270 7.27 15.13 -26.02
C ASN A 270 7.82 15.51 -27.41
N ILE A 271 8.85 16.30 -27.46
CA ILE A 271 9.60 16.62 -28.66
C ILE A 271 11.05 16.18 -28.43
N ASP A 272 11.53 15.29 -29.30
CA ASP A 272 12.96 14.97 -29.35
C ASP A 272 13.71 16.24 -29.79
N MET A 273 14.45 16.83 -28.87
CA MET A 273 15.16 18.09 -29.10
C MET A 273 16.33 17.94 -30.08
N GLU A 274 16.91 16.75 -30.24
CA GLU A 274 18.01 16.50 -31.17
C GLU A 274 17.52 16.32 -32.60
N GLN A 275 16.39 15.63 -32.77
CA GLN A 275 15.84 15.32 -34.08
C GLN A 275 14.68 16.21 -34.49
N GLY A 276 14.17 17.04 -33.59
CA GLY A 276 12.99 17.87 -33.82
C GLY A 276 11.71 17.05 -34.07
N LYS A 277 11.72 15.77 -33.70
CA LYS A 277 10.60 14.86 -33.96
C LYS A 277 9.62 14.84 -32.81
N TYR A 278 8.34 14.76 -33.16
CA TYR A 278 7.28 14.54 -32.22
C TYR A 278 7.28 13.11 -31.67
N ILE A 279 7.35 12.97 -30.36
CA ILE A 279 7.14 11.73 -29.62
C ILE A 279 5.79 11.82 -28.95
N GLY A 280 4.94 10.82 -29.09
CA GLY A 280 3.67 10.84 -28.41
C GLY A 280 2.83 9.58 -28.59
N ASN A 281 1.97 9.35 -27.64
CA ASN A 281 1.01 8.26 -27.67
C ASN A 281 -0.35 8.72 -27.11
N LYS A 282 -1.42 8.11 -27.59
CA LYS A 282 -2.79 8.35 -27.19
C LYS A 282 -3.42 7.07 -26.69
N LEU A 283 -3.93 7.10 -25.46
CA LEU A 283 -4.68 5.98 -24.90
C LEU A 283 -6.14 6.35 -24.70
N GLN A 284 -7.04 5.43 -25.00
CA GLN A 284 -8.47 5.61 -24.79
C GLN A 284 -8.92 5.00 -23.47
N SER A 285 -9.91 5.61 -22.84
CA SER A 285 -10.57 5.13 -21.64
C SER A 285 -11.17 3.73 -21.85
N LYS A 286 -11.02 2.90 -20.84
CA LYS A 286 -11.68 1.60 -20.72
C LYS A 286 -12.87 1.63 -19.75
N SER A 287 -13.20 2.80 -19.21
CA SER A 287 -14.32 2.96 -18.27
C SER A 287 -15.63 2.53 -18.91
N LYS A 288 -16.42 1.77 -18.15
CA LYS A 288 -17.76 1.34 -18.56
C LYS A 288 -18.80 2.20 -17.85
N ILE A 289 -19.15 3.32 -18.46
CA ILE A 289 -20.20 4.21 -17.96
C ILE A 289 -21.55 3.66 -18.46
N SER A 290 -22.29 2.97 -17.61
CA SER A 290 -23.55 2.30 -17.97
C SER A 290 -24.81 2.96 -17.43
N MET A 291 -24.69 4.06 -16.67
CA MET A 291 -25.86 4.79 -16.13
C MET A 291 -26.51 5.69 -17.20
N GLY A 292 -27.04 5.08 -18.24
CA GLY A 292 -27.83 5.75 -19.28
C GLY A 292 -27.01 6.40 -20.39
N ASN A 293 -27.71 6.71 -21.50
CA ASN A 293 -27.09 7.23 -22.75
C ASN A 293 -26.65 8.71 -22.64
N LYS A 294 -26.96 9.41 -21.54
CA LYS A 294 -26.69 10.85 -21.42
C LYS A 294 -25.25 11.16 -20.99
N ALA A 295 -24.62 10.30 -20.19
CA ALA A 295 -23.25 10.53 -19.71
C ALA A 295 -22.19 10.32 -20.80
N LYS A 296 -22.38 9.32 -21.65
CA LYS A 296 -21.44 8.98 -22.73
C LYS A 296 -21.09 10.14 -23.65
N PRO A 297 -22.04 10.90 -24.25
CA PRO A 297 -21.71 12.03 -25.13
C PRO A 297 -20.92 13.14 -24.43
N LEU A 298 -21.09 13.32 -23.11
CA LEU A 298 -20.39 14.35 -22.33
C LEU A 298 -18.91 14.03 -22.16
N VAL A 299 -18.57 12.75 -22.05
CA VAL A 299 -17.19 12.26 -21.87
C VAL A 299 -16.49 12.06 -23.23
N GLU A 300 -17.22 11.68 -24.30
CA GLU A 300 -16.66 11.31 -25.61
C GLU A 300 -15.83 12.41 -26.28
N ASN A 301 -16.10 13.67 -25.98
CA ASN A 301 -15.40 14.83 -26.56
C ASN A 301 -14.27 15.35 -25.66
N GLN A 302 -14.04 14.74 -24.48
CA GLN A 302 -13.02 15.17 -23.54
C GLN A 302 -11.71 14.43 -23.77
N SER A 303 -10.60 15.16 -23.73
CA SER A 303 -9.27 14.56 -23.77
C SER A 303 -8.29 15.38 -22.94
N LEU A 304 -7.38 14.70 -22.24
CA LEU A 304 -6.28 15.33 -21.50
C LEU A 304 -4.98 15.18 -22.28
N VAL A 305 -4.21 16.26 -22.37
CA VAL A 305 -2.90 16.26 -23.02
C VAL A 305 -1.85 16.60 -21.97
N TYR A 306 -0.87 15.72 -21.83
CA TYR A 306 0.28 15.88 -20.95
C TYR A 306 1.55 16.02 -21.77
N ILE A 307 2.36 17.02 -21.44
CA ILE A 307 3.71 17.18 -21.96
C ILE A 307 4.65 16.56 -20.94
N ASP A 308 5.34 15.51 -21.31
CA ASP A 308 6.27 14.80 -20.41
C ASP A 308 7.66 14.71 -21.08
N PRO A 309 8.60 15.59 -20.70
CA PRO A 309 9.92 15.65 -21.30
C PRO A 309 10.80 14.43 -20.96
N THR A 310 10.35 13.55 -20.04
CA THR A 310 11.09 12.36 -19.62
C THR A 310 10.80 11.13 -20.49
N THR A 311 9.93 11.25 -21.49
CA THR A 311 9.61 10.16 -22.42
C THR A 311 10.47 10.26 -23.67
N ASP A 312 11.33 9.27 -23.90
CA ASP A 312 12.28 9.22 -25.01
C ASP A 312 11.78 8.41 -26.22
N SER A 313 10.66 7.69 -26.05
CA SER A 313 10.09 6.88 -27.14
C SER A 313 8.55 6.88 -27.12
N LYS A 314 7.95 6.46 -28.24
CA LYS A 314 6.51 6.28 -28.35
C LYS A 314 5.98 5.23 -27.39
N GLU A 315 6.76 4.19 -27.14
CA GLU A 315 6.46 3.10 -26.20
C GLU A 315 6.41 3.64 -24.77
N GLU A 316 7.41 4.42 -24.34
CA GLU A 316 7.42 5.07 -23.02
C GLU A 316 6.25 6.05 -22.87
N ALA A 317 5.95 6.85 -23.88
CA ALA A 317 4.77 7.70 -23.88
C ALA A 317 3.46 6.88 -23.72
N GLY A 318 3.43 5.66 -24.26
CA GLY A 318 2.32 4.72 -24.09
C GLY A 318 2.16 4.22 -22.67
N TYR A 319 3.24 3.82 -22.00
CA TYR A 319 3.19 3.41 -20.59
C TYR A 319 2.80 4.55 -19.66
N ARG A 320 3.36 5.74 -19.90
CA ARG A 320 2.99 6.94 -19.16
C ARG A 320 1.52 7.31 -19.37
N ALA A 321 1.01 7.20 -20.61
CA ALA A 321 -0.40 7.42 -20.91
C ALA A 321 -1.30 6.38 -20.22
N ALA A 322 -0.84 5.13 -20.07
CA ALA A 322 -1.57 4.08 -19.34
C ALA A 322 -1.70 4.40 -17.85
N TYR A 323 -0.62 4.87 -17.20
CA TYR A 323 -0.67 5.32 -15.82
C TYR A 323 -1.68 6.46 -15.62
N LEU A 324 -1.62 7.49 -16.47
CA LEU A 324 -2.50 8.65 -16.39
C LEU A 324 -3.96 8.27 -16.70
N MET A 325 -4.19 7.38 -17.67
CA MET A 325 -5.52 6.91 -18.01
C MET A 325 -6.14 6.05 -16.91
N ASN A 326 -5.36 5.15 -16.28
CA ASN A 326 -5.80 4.39 -15.12
C ASN A 326 -6.20 5.31 -13.97
N SER A 327 -5.42 6.37 -13.71
CA SER A 327 -5.73 7.35 -12.67
C SER A 327 -7.04 8.11 -12.94
N VAL A 328 -7.43 8.28 -14.19
CA VAL A 328 -8.70 8.92 -14.60
C VAL A 328 -9.84 7.90 -14.54
N ASP A 329 -9.69 6.74 -15.16
CA ASP A 329 -10.75 5.73 -15.29
C ASP A 329 -11.26 5.25 -13.92
N TYR A 330 -10.36 5.03 -12.96
CA TYR A 330 -10.71 4.56 -11.63
C TYR A 330 -11.30 5.65 -10.70
N ARG A 331 -11.52 6.88 -11.19
CA ARG A 331 -12.30 7.91 -10.48
C ARG A 331 -13.81 7.71 -10.61
N LEU A 332 -14.24 6.88 -11.56
CA LEU A 332 -15.66 6.66 -11.84
C LEU A 332 -16.43 6.14 -10.63
N GLY A 333 -15.87 5.19 -9.89
CA GLY A 333 -16.52 4.60 -8.72
C GLY A 333 -15.63 4.68 -7.50
N SER A 334 -16.23 4.95 -6.36
CA SER A 334 -15.60 4.90 -5.04
C SER A 334 -16.41 4.03 -4.10
N VAL A 335 -15.75 3.36 -3.16
CA VAL A 335 -16.38 2.61 -2.09
C VAL A 335 -15.64 2.84 -0.79
N THR A 336 -16.38 2.97 0.28
CA THR A 336 -15.91 2.80 1.66
C THR A 336 -16.75 1.72 2.30
N GLY A 337 -16.14 0.63 2.73
CA GLY A 337 -16.80 -0.48 3.42
C GLY A 337 -16.18 -0.73 4.77
N VAL A 338 -17.03 -0.88 5.81
CA VAL A 338 -16.61 -1.30 7.15
C VAL A 338 -17.25 -2.64 7.45
N PHE A 339 -16.42 -3.60 7.80
CA PHE A 339 -16.82 -4.98 8.10
C PHE A 339 -16.22 -5.45 9.42
N VAL A 340 -16.69 -6.57 9.93
CA VAL A 340 -16.02 -7.30 10.99
C VAL A 340 -14.54 -7.48 10.65
N GLY A 341 -13.65 -7.43 11.62
CA GLY A 341 -12.21 -7.46 11.40
C GLY A 341 -11.75 -8.69 10.61
N MET A 342 -11.14 -8.45 9.48
CA MET A 342 -10.59 -9.48 8.58
C MET A 342 -9.18 -9.05 8.17
N PRO A 343 -8.12 -9.63 8.76
CA PRO A 343 -6.74 -9.26 8.43
C PRO A 343 -6.33 -9.66 7.02
N GLU A 344 -7.11 -10.47 6.31
CA GLU A 344 -6.93 -10.82 4.91
C GLU A 344 -7.22 -9.68 3.94
N ILE A 345 -8.02 -8.70 4.34
CA ILE A 345 -8.30 -7.54 3.50
C ILE A 345 -7.04 -6.68 3.41
N ILE A 346 -6.48 -6.60 2.21
CA ILE A 346 -5.24 -5.90 1.92
C ILE A 346 -5.40 -4.98 0.70
N PRO A 347 -4.67 -3.86 0.62
CA PRO A 347 -4.67 -3.02 -0.57
C PRO A 347 -3.95 -3.70 -1.75
N GLY A 348 -4.11 -3.14 -2.95
CA GLY A 348 -3.49 -3.67 -4.16
C GLY A 348 -4.23 -4.87 -4.77
N ARG A 349 -5.45 -5.18 -4.32
CA ARG A 349 -6.29 -6.28 -4.77
C ARG A 349 -7.73 -5.82 -5.00
N PHE A 350 -8.49 -6.62 -5.74
CA PHE A 350 -9.92 -6.37 -5.94
C PHE A 350 -10.76 -7.04 -4.85
N VAL A 351 -11.87 -6.39 -4.49
CA VAL A 351 -12.98 -6.96 -3.73
C VAL A 351 -14.23 -6.94 -4.61
N THR A 352 -15.01 -8.01 -4.59
CA THR A 352 -16.30 -8.07 -5.30
C THR A 352 -17.43 -7.87 -4.29
N LEU A 353 -18.28 -6.87 -4.52
CA LEU A 353 -19.53 -6.69 -3.78
C LEU A 353 -20.67 -7.38 -4.55
N LYS A 354 -21.42 -8.26 -3.87
CA LYS A 354 -22.54 -9.05 -4.42
C LYS A 354 -23.78 -8.91 -3.54
N ASP A 355 -24.93 -9.16 -4.15
CA ASP A 355 -26.25 -9.19 -3.47
C ASP A 355 -26.66 -7.85 -2.83
N PHE A 356 -26.04 -6.74 -3.22
CA PHE A 356 -26.43 -5.37 -2.83
C PHE A 356 -27.45 -4.76 -3.81
N GLY A 357 -27.76 -5.47 -4.92
CA GLY A 357 -28.59 -4.97 -6.01
C GLY A 357 -27.81 -4.08 -6.99
N GLN A 358 -28.38 -3.87 -8.19
CA GLN A 358 -27.80 -2.98 -9.20
C GLN A 358 -28.12 -1.52 -8.85
N PRO A 359 -27.16 -0.58 -9.01
CA PRO A 359 -25.82 -0.73 -9.60
C PRO A 359 -24.71 -0.98 -8.56
N LEU A 360 -25.02 -1.42 -7.34
CA LEU A 360 -24.07 -1.53 -6.22
C LEU A 360 -23.17 -2.78 -6.34
N ASN A 361 -23.67 -3.85 -7.00
CA ASN A 361 -22.84 -5.03 -7.29
C ASN A 361 -21.71 -4.63 -8.24
N ASN A 362 -20.46 -4.69 -7.77
CA ASN A 362 -19.32 -4.25 -8.55
C ASN A 362 -18.00 -4.81 -8.00
N ASP A 363 -16.93 -4.72 -8.82
CA ASP A 363 -15.57 -4.98 -8.40
C ASP A 363 -14.87 -3.67 -8.08
N PHE A 364 -14.32 -3.56 -6.87
CA PHE A 364 -13.56 -2.39 -6.44
C PHE A 364 -12.10 -2.77 -6.18
N TYR A 365 -11.17 -1.96 -6.68
CA TYR A 365 -9.75 -2.07 -6.37
C TYR A 365 -9.46 -1.38 -5.06
N ILE A 366 -8.98 -2.13 -4.07
CA ILE A 366 -8.71 -1.63 -2.73
C ILE A 366 -7.47 -0.75 -2.75
N THR A 367 -7.63 0.50 -2.34
CA THR A 367 -6.55 1.50 -2.26
C THR A 367 -5.99 1.64 -0.86
N THR A 368 -6.85 1.55 0.15
CA THR A 368 -6.47 1.75 1.55
C THR A 368 -7.25 0.77 2.41
N VAL A 369 -6.61 0.24 3.43
CA VAL A 369 -7.25 -0.62 4.45
C VAL A 369 -6.86 -0.09 5.82
N ARG A 370 -7.86 0.11 6.69
CA ARG A 370 -7.66 0.46 8.09
C ARG A 370 -8.21 -0.64 8.99
N HIS A 371 -7.33 -1.21 9.80
CA HIS A 371 -7.69 -2.14 10.86
C HIS A 371 -7.73 -1.39 12.18
N SER A 372 -8.87 -1.43 12.86
CA SER A 372 -9.04 -0.82 14.19
C SER A 372 -9.39 -1.89 15.18
N MET A 373 -8.55 -2.07 16.19
CA MET A 373 -8.73 -3.06 17.23
C MET A 373 -8.65 -2.45 18.62
N THR A 374 -9.60 -2.80 19.45
CA THR A 374 -9.61 -2.58 20.90
C THR A 374 -9.70 -3.92 21.64
N ARG A 375 -9.76 -3.92 22.97
CA ARG A 375 -9.96 -5.14 23.74
C ARG A 375 -11.29 -5.87 23.45
N LEU A 376 -12.31 -5.13 22.96
CA LEU A 376 -13.68 -5.64 22.80
C LEU A 376 -14.12 -5.75 21.33
N SER A 377 -13.41 -5.11 20.42
CA SER A 377 -13.83 -5.02 19.02
C SER A 377 -12.67 -5.05 18.07
N TYR A 378 -12.90 -5.64 16.90
CA TYR A 378 -12.01 -5.56 15.74
C TYR A 378 -12.84 -5.30 14.51
N SER A 379 -12.53 -4.24 13.79
CA SER A 379 -13.15 -3.88 12.51
C SER A 379 -12.09 -3.64 11.43
N THR A 380 -12.48 -3.90 10.19
CA THR A 380 -11.69 -3.59 9.00
C THR A 380 -12.49 -2.66 8.10
N ARG A 381 -11.96 -1.46 7.89
CA ARG A 381 -12.46 -0.50 6.89
C ARG A 381 -11.55 -0.59 5.67
N PHE A 382 -12.14 -0.65 4.48
CA PHE A 382 -11.40 -0.49 3.24
C PHE A 382 -11.97 0.64 2.39
N GLU A 383 -11.11 1.26 1.64
CA GLU A 383 -11.45 2.22 0.59
C GLU A 383 -11.03 1.65 -0.75
N GLY A 384 -11.86 1.83 -1.75
CA GLY A 384 -11.60 1.27 -3.07
C GLY A 384 -12.17 2.12 -4.20
N VAL A 385 -11.69 1.83 -5.41
CA VAL A 385 -12.05 2.55 -6.63
C VAL A 385 -12.46 1.59 -7.74
N ALA A 386 -13.30 2.04 -8.66
CA ALA A 386 -13.77 1.24 -9.78
C ALA A 386 -13.81 2.04 -11.09
N ASN A 387 -13.58 1.36 -12.22
CA ASN A 387 -13.67 1.93 -13.56
C ASN A 387 -14.94 1.51 -14.31
N GLN A 388 -15.92 0.97 -13.62
CA GLN A 388 -17.22 0.56 -14.17
C GLN A 388 -18.33 0.79 -13.16
N ILE A 389 -19.58 0.83 -13.64
CA ILE A 389 -20.80 0.95 -12.84
C ILE A 389 -21.56 -0.37 -12.96
N GLY A 390 -21.70 -1.07 -11.84
CA GLY A 390 -22.37 -2.35 -11.79
C GLY A 390 -21.65 -3.48 -12.52
N LYS A 391 -21.95 -4.70 -12.15
CA LYS A 391 -21.42 -5.91 -12.77
C LYS A 391 -22.56 -6.90 -13.09
#